data_d04e4efcfa12223874272673f4275d0e
#
_entry.id   d04e4efcfa12223874272673f4275d0e
#
_cell.length_a   1.000
_cell.length_b   1.000
_cell.length_c   1.000
_cell.angle_alpha   90.00
_cell.angle_beta   90.00
_cell.angle_gamma   90.00
#
_symmetry.space_group_name_H-M   'P 1'
#
loop_
_entity.id
_entity.type
_entity.pdbx_description
1 polymer ?
#
loop_
_entity_poly.entity_id
_entity_poly.type
_entity_poly.pdbx_seq_one_letter_code
_entity_poly.pdbx_strand_id
1 'polypeptide(L)'
;SDRIMSRFGDTPLGMVESALEFVRICRDENYHNIVLSMKASNTQVMVEAYRLLVSKMTEEGMDYPLHLGVTEAGGGEDGRVKSALGIGALLEDGLGDTIRVSLTEDPEFEAPVAIALADRYKNRSGHAEIPAIETNPLDPFNYNRRESFQLLNIGGSSVPVVVTDLSQEDLSDPASLAPVGYFYDEPTDKWNMNDTACDYFYLGENLPGFDLPHGSRAIYDYSFWKKLDSKERALPLLAKAEYLEENDPELLFKCLSISLPELDENTIAKLKDDAYTIILLRTDNTHGMAEQRRFFFRLIEEGIKNPVILQRDYTGISEEGFLLWPSTDFGGLLIDGFGDGVFVTLNPTLHTKHSTLNTKPQSAAADQT
;
A
#
# COMPACT_ATOMS: atom_id res chain seq x y z
N SER A 1 27.13 0.91 -19.68
CA SER A 1 28.07 1.35 -20.70
C SER A 1 27.33 1.96 -21.89
N ASP A 2 28.00 2.81 -22.70
CA ASP A 2 27.40 3.44 -23.89
C ASP A 2 26.79 2.41 -24.85
N ARG A 3 27.38 1.23 -24.93
CA ARG A 3 26.88 0.13 -25.74
C ARG A 3 25.52 -0.39 -25.25
N ILE A 4 25.33 -0.54 -23.94
CA ILE A 4 24.08 -0.97 -23.34
C ILE A 4 23.03 0.14 -23.48
N MET A 5 23.39 1.39 -23.18
CA MET A 5 22.50 2.54 -23.33
C MET A 5 22.03 2.74 -24.77
N SER A 6 22.94 2.56 -25.75
CA SER A 6 22.60 2.67 -27.17
C SER A 6 21.66 1.57 -27.66
N ARG A 7 21.72 0.36 -27.07
CA ARG A 7 20.94 -0.80 -27.51
C ARG A 7 19.62 -0.96 -26.77
N PHE A 8 19.60 -0.70 -25.46
CA PHE A 8 18.48 -1.00 -24.58
C PHE A 8 17.88 0.24 -23.91
N GLY A 9 18.57 1.40 -23.98
CA GLY A 9 18.17 2.61 -23.27
C GLY A 9 18.39 2.52 -21.76
N ASP A 10 17.86 3.54 -21.05
CA ASP A 10 17.81 3.57 -19.58
C ASP A 10 16.53 2.85 -19.12
N THR A 11 16.58 1.53 -19.09
CA THR A 11 15.44 0.66 -18.83
C THR A 11 15.82 -0.49 -17.89
N PRO A 12 14.86 -1.13 -17.22
CA PRO A 12 15.10 -2.37 -16.47
C PRO A 12 15.81 -3.44 -17.29
N LEU A 13 15.41 -3.60 -18.56
CA LEU A 13 16.06 -4.54 -19.49
C LEU A 13 17.53 -4.20 -19.72
N GLY A 14 17.86 -2.92 -19.90
CA GLY A 14 19.25 -2.47 -20.06
C GLY A 14 20.11 -2.77 -18.83
N MET A 15 19.56 -2.59 -17.63
CA MET A 15 20.22 -2.97 -16.37
C MET A 15 20.49 -4.47 -16.32
N VAL A 16 19.48 -5.28 -16.61
CA VAL A 16 19.55 -6.75 -16.57
C VAL A 16 20.55 -7.29 -17.59
N GLU A 17 20.48 -6.86 -18.84
CA GLU A 17 21.42 -7.32 -19.87
C GLU A 17 22.88 -6.91 -19.57
N SER A 18 23.06 -5.73 -18.93
CA SER A 18 24.38 -5.32 -18.45
C SER A 18 24.93 -6.28 -17.39
N ALA A 19 24.11 -6.69 -16.42
CA ALA A 19 24.49 -7.63 -15.37
C ALA A 19 24.77 -9.03 -15.96
N LEU A 20 23.85 -9.54 -16.77
CA LEU A 20 23.97 -10.88 -17.37
C LEU A 20 25.19 -11.03 -18.28
N GLU A 21 25.61 -9.98 -18.97
CA GLU A 21 26.84 -10.00 -19.73
C GLU A 21 28.04 -10.37 -18.85
N PHE A 22 28.18 -9.75 -17.67
CA PHE A 22 29.26 -10.09 -16.74
C PHE A 22 29.07 -11.48 -16.12
N VAL A 23 27.84 -11.85 -15.78
CA VAL A 23 27.54 -13.17 -15.22
C VAL A 23 27.90 -14.29 -16.21
N ARG A 24 27.61 -14.13 -17.52
CA ARG A 24 27.96 -15.09 -18.55
C ARG A 24 29.50 -15.23 -18.67
N ILE A 25 30.24 -14.11 -18.59
CA ILE A 25 31.71 -14.15 -18.58
C ILE A 25 32.23 -14.90 -17.35
N CYS A 26 31.69 -14.59 -16.16
CA CYS A 26 32.07 -15.30 -14.93
C CYS A 26 31.82 -16.81 -15.04
N ARG A 27 30.69 -17.21 -15.59
CA ARG A 27 30.33 -18.61 -15.83
C ARG A 27 31.30 -19.29 -16.81
N ASP A 28 31.64 -18.62 -17.90
CA ASP A 28 32.54 -19.14 -18.92
C ASP A 28 33.97 -19.33 -18.34
N GLU A 29 34.38 -18.48 -17.39
CA GLU A 29 35.63 -18.59 -16.64
C GLU A 29 35.52 -19.51 -15.41
N ASN A 30 34.40 -20.22 -15.24
CA ASN A 30 34.11 -21.10 -14.11
C ASN A 30 34.23 -20.40 -12.74
N TYR A 31 33.82 -19.11 -12.66
CA TYR A 31 33.80 -18.32 -11.43
C TYR A 31 32.35 -18.09 -10.97
N HIS A 32 31.97 -18.71 -9.85
CA HIS A 32 30.59 -18.72 -9.33
C HIS A 32 30.41 -17.98 -8.01
N ASN A 33 31.46 -17.42 -7.41
CA ASN A 33 31.37 -16.66 -6.14
C ASN A 33 30.91 -15.22 -6.39
N ILE A 34 29.68 -15.07 -6.83
CA ILE A 34 29.09 -13.77 -7.22
C ILE A 34 27.75 -13.56 -6.53
N VAL A 35 27.41 -12.30 -6.27
CA VAL A 35 26.13 -11.83 -5.79
C VAL A 35 25.68 -10.72 -6.73
N LEU A 36 24.41 -10.74 -7.11
CA LEU A 36 23.86 -9.75 -8.04
C LEU A 36 23.05 -8.67 -7.29
N SER A 37 23.18 -7.44 -7.75
CA SER A 37 22.49 -6.31 -7.16
C SER A 37 22.04 -5.32 -8.23
N MET A 38 20.70 -5.15 -8.37
CA MET A 38 20.06 -4.30 -9.39
C MET A 38 19.50 -3.04 -8.73
N LYS A 39 20.34 -2.25 -8.06
CA LYS A 39 19.89 -1.07 -7.31
C LYS A 39 19.53 0.08 -8.23
N ALA A 40 18.39 0.71 -7.94
CA ALA A 40 17.96 1.97 -8.52
C ALA A 40 17.36 2.89 -7.45
N SER A 41 17.28 4.18 -7.72
CA SER A 41 16.61 5.16 -6.87
C SER A 41 15.08 5.15 -7.06
N ASN A 42 14.63 4.78 -8.26
CA ASN A 42 13.23 4.51 -8.54
C ASN A 42 12.89 3.08 -8.12
N THR A 43 12.01 2.94 -7.14
CA THR A 43 11.62 1.65 -6.55
C THR A 43 10.92 0.74 -7.54
N GLN A 44 10.10 1.28 -8.43
CA GLN A 44 9.41 0.50 -9.47
C GLN A 44 10.42 -0.09 -10.46
N VAL A 45 11.33 0.74 -10.99
CA VAL A 45 12.40 0.28 -11.88
C VAL A 45 13.26 -0.80 -11.22
N MET A 46 13.56 -0.65 -9.93
CA MET A 46 14.31 -1.64 -9.17
C MET A 46 13.58 -2.98 -9.11
N VAL A 47 12.29 -2.98 -8.71
CA VAL A 47 11.47 -4.19 -8.59
C VAL A 47 11.35 -4.90 -9.94
N GLU A 48 11.04 -4.16 -11.02
CA GLU A 48 10.96 -4.69 -12.37
C GLU A 48 12.30 -5.31 -12.82
N ALA A 49 13.44 -4.64 -12.53
CA ALA A 49 14.77 -5.14 -12.91
C ALA A 49 15.11 -6.45 -12.17
N TYR A 50 14.82 -6.58 -10.87
CA TYR A 50 15.07 -7.84 -10.16
C TYR A 50 14.16 -8.98 -10.65
N ARG A 51 12.87 -8.72 -10.85
CA ARG A 51 11.94 -9.71 -11.41
C ARG A 51 12.41 -10.21 -12.77
N LEU A 52 12.79 -9.29 -13.67
CA LEU A 52 13.28 -9.61 -14.99
C LEU A 52 14.62 -10.35 -14.93
N LEU A 53 15.52 -9.96 -14.02
CA LEU A 53 16.80 -10.65 -13.83
C LEU A 53 16.59 -12.11 -13.44
N VAL A 54 15.70 -12.36 -12.46
CA VAL A 54 15.37 -13.73 -12.01
C VAL A 54 14.77 -14.55 -13.14
N SER A 55 13.83 -13.99 -13.91
CA SER A 55 13.25 -14.67 -15.08
C SER A 55 14.33 -15.10 -16.06
N LYS A 56 15.21 -14.18 -16.45
CA LYS A 56 16.30 -14.47 -17.41
C LYS A 56 17.36 -15.42 -16.86
N MET A 57 17.69 -15.31 -15.57
CA MET A 57 18.62 -16.28 -14.93
C MET A 57 18.03 -17.69 -14.95
N THR A 58 16.73 -17.81 -14.65
CA THR A 58 16.01 -19.11 -14.68
C THR A 58 16.01 -19.69 -16.10
N GLU A 59 15.76 -18.88 -17.14
CA GLU A 59 15.82 -19.30 -18.54
C GLU A 59 17.22 -19.82 -18.95
N GLU A 60 18.27 -19.26 -18.37
CA GLU A 60 19.69 -19.65 -18.64
C GLU A 60 20.23 -20.70 -17.65
N GLY A 61 19.39 -21.20 -16.72
CA GLY A 61 19.79 -22.19 -15.71
C GLY A 61 20.75 -21.64 -14.66
N MET A 62 20.57 -20.38 -14.24
CA MET A 62 21.34 -19.68 -13.22
C MET A 62 20.49 -19.40 -11.98
N ASP A 63 21.12 -19.46 -10.79
CA ASP A 63 20.49 -19.29 -9.48
C ASP A 63 21.34 -18.44 -8.51
N TYR A 64 22.05 -17.45 -9.03
CA TYR A 64 22.94 -16.62 -8.22
C TYR A 64 22.17 -15.78 -7.20
N PRO A 65 22.72 -15.64 -5.97
CA PRO A 65 22.08 -14.90 -4.91
C PRO A 65 21.93 -13.40 -5.24
N LEU A 66 20.85 -12.82 -4.67
CA LEU A 66 20.45 -11.44 -4.89
C LEU A 66 20.67 -10.60 -3.63
N HIS A 67 21.26 -9.41 -3.80
CA HIS A 67 21.40 -8.40 -2.77
C HIS A 67 20.47 -7.22 -3.06
N LEU A 68 19.37 -7.13 -2.32
CA LEU A 68 18.34 -6.11 -2.53
C LEU A 68 18.71 -4.77 -1.89
N GLY A 69 18.24 -3.68 -2.49
CA GLY A 69 18.33 -2.36 -1.89
C GLY A 69 17.90 -1.26 -2.86
N VAL A 70 17.31 -0.21 -2.28
CA VAL A 70 17.02 1.04 -2.97
C VAL A 70 18.21 1.98 -2.75
N THR A 71 18.73 2.61 -3.81
CA THR A 71 19.79 3.62 -3.69
C THR A 71 19.19 5.01 -3.58
N GLU A 72 19.81 5.88 -2.76
CA GLU A 72 19.35 7.26 -2.60
C GLU A 72 17.87 7.34 -2.21
N ALA A 73 17.45 6.47 -1.28
CA ALA A 73 16.06 6.44 -0.83
C ALA A 73 15.62 7.74 -0.15
N GLY A 74 16.56 8.50 0.40
CA GLY A 74 16.32 9.70 1.19
C GLY A 74 16.53 9.46 2.68
N GLY A 75 16.32 10.48 3.50
CA GLY A 75 16.39 10.40 4.96
C GLY A 75 15.03 10.35 5.61
N GLY A 76 15.01 10.12 6.93
CA GLY A 76 13.78 10.14 7.72
C GLY A 76 12.74 9.10 7.28
N GLU A 77 11.48 9.49 7.29
CA GLU A 77 10.35 8.63 6.96
C GLU A 77 10.35 8.23 5.48
N ASP A 78 10.60 9.16 4.57
CA ASP A 78 10.61 8.90 3.12
C ASP A 78 11.61 7.80 2.73
N GLY A 79 12.81 7.83 3.29
CA GLY A 79 13.82 6.82 3.03
C GLY A 79 13.40 5.44 3.52
N ARG A 80 12.78 5.39 4.69
CA ARG A 80 12.24 4.16 5.29
C ARG A 80 11.11 3.59 4.46
N VAL A 81 10.14 4.42 4.07
CA VAL A 81 8.99 4.04 3.23
C VAL A 81 9.47 3.49 1.88
N LYS A 82 10.34 4.20 1.16
CA LYS A 82 10.88 3.76 -0.14
C LYS A 82 11.67 2.46 -0.04
N SER A 83 12.52 2.33 1.00
CA SER A 83 13.29 1.11 1.23
C SER A 83 12.38 -0.07 1.56
N ALA A 84 11.40 0.11 2.45
CA ALA A 84 10.44 -0.91 2.81
C ALA A 84 9.58 -1.34 1.62
N LEU A 85 9.09 -0.41 0.83
CA LEU A 85 8.30 -0.65 -0.37
C LEU A 85 9.09 -1.47 -1.41
N GLY A 86 10.29 -1.02 -1.78
CA GLY A 86 11.08 -1.70 -2.83
C GLY A 86 11.62 -3.06 -2.41
N ILE A 87 12.23 -3.14 -1.23
CA ILE A 87 12.75 -4.40 -0.67
C ILE A 87 11.58 -5.34 -0.34
N GLY A 88 10.54 -4.81 0.32
CA GLY A 88 9.37 -5.58 0.73
C GLY A 88 8.63 -6.22 -0.43
N ALA A 89 8.42 -5.51 -1.54
CA ALA A 89 7.77 -6.06 -2.73
C ALA A 89 8.50 -7.31 -3.26
N LEU A 90 9.83 -7.30 -3.27
CA LEU A 90 10.63 -8.43 -3.73
C LEU A 90 10.64 -9.59 -2.70
N LEU A 91 10.72 -9.27 -1.40
CA LEU A 91 10.64 -10.29 -0.35
C LEU A 91 9.25 -10.95 -0.32
N GLU A 92 8.17 -10.24 -0.62
CA GLU A 92 6.82 -10.80 -0.80
C GLU A 92 6.73 -11.72 -2.03
N ASP A 93 7.53 -11.45 -3.07
CA ASP A 93 7.66 -12.33 -4.24
C ASP A 93 8.57 -13.57 -3.96
N GLY A 94 9.18 -13.64 -2.76
CA GLY A 94 10.13 -14.69 -2.41
C GLY A 94 11.53 -14.48 -3.01
N LEU A 95 11.86 -13.25 -3.41
CA LEU A 95 13.14 -12.88 -4.02
C LEU A 95 14.01 -12.12 -3.01
N GLY A 96 15.31 -12.47 -2.98
CA GLY A 96 16.32 -11.78 -2.20
C GLY A 96 16.94 -12.64 -1.09
N ASP A 97 18.28 -12.62 -1.02
CA ASP A 97 19.08 -13.39 -0.07
C ASP A 97 19.70 -12.50 1.01
N THR A 98 20.01 -11.26 0.66
CA THR A 98 20.50 -10.24 1.56
C THR A 98 19.89 -8.88 1.20
N ILE A 99 19.81 -7.98 2.18
CA ILE A 99 19.26 -6.64 1.97
C ILE A 99 20.19 -5.55 2.48
N ARG A 100 20.10 -4.36 1.88
CA ARG A 100 20.68 -3.12 2.39
C ARG A 100 19.65 -2.01 2.33
N VAL A 101 19.39 -1.39 3.48
CA VAL A 101 18.74 -0.09 3.56
C VAL A 101 19.79 0.99 3.38
N SER A 102 19.48 2.04 2.64
CA SER A 102 20.36 3.18 2.41
C SER A 102 19.60 4.48 2.70
N LEU A 103 19.84 5.04 3.87
CA LEU A 103 19.27 6.29 4.33
C LEU A 103 20.32 7.39 4.24
N THR A 104 19.88 8.66 4.23
CA THR A 104 20.77 9.83 4.37
C THR A 104 20.99 10.11 5.87
N GLU A 105 21.38 9.08 6.61
CA GLU A 105 21.57 9.06 8.06
C GLU A 105 22.88 8.34 8.41
N ASP A 106 23.31 8.40 9.67
CA ASP A 106 24.46 7.64 10.12
C ASP A 106 24.18 6.13 10.02
N PRO A 107 25.16 5.29 9.63
CA PRO A 107 24.97 3.87 9.36
C PRO A 107 24.35 3.06 10.50
N GLU A 108 24.51 3.51 11.73
CA GLU A 108 23.92 2.88 12.92
C GLU A 108 22.38 2.95 12.93
N PHE A 109 21.77 3.91 12.22
CA PHE A 109 20.31 4.00 12.07
C PHE A 109 19.76 3.17 10.91
N GLU A 110 20.59 2.78 9.94
CA GLU A 110 20.20 1.90 8.84
C GLU A 110 20.01 0.43 9.29
N ALA A 111 20.87 -0.04 10.19
CA ALA A 111 20.85 -1.44 10.61
C ALA A 111 19.55 -1.87 11.32
N PRO A 112 18.97 -1.11 12.27
CA PRO A 112 17.69 -1.45 12.87
C PRO A 112 16.56 -1.58 11.83
N VAL A 113 16.48 -0.66 10.88
CA VAL A 113 15.47 -0.68 9.79
C VAL A 113 15.64 -1.93 8.92
N ALA A 114 16.87 -2.27 8.53
CA ALA A 114 17.14 -3.48 7.76
C ALA A 114 16.78 -4.74 8.53
N ILE A 115 17.08 -4.81 9.83
CA ILE A 115 16.73 -5.92 10.70
C ILE A 115 15.20 -6.05 10.82
N ALA A 116 14.49 -4.95 11.06
CA ALA A 116 13.04 -4.95 11.17
C ALA A 116 12.37 -5.45 9.88
N LEU A 117 12.85 -5.02 8.71
CA LEU A 117 12.38 -5.52 7.42
C LEU A 117 12.66 -7.02 7.24
N ALA A 118 13.87 -7.49 7.52
CA ALA A 118 14.22 -8.89 7.39
C ALA A 118 13.44 -9.79 8.37
N ASP A 119 13.27 -9.33 9.62
CA ASP A 119 12.58 -10.09 10.68
C ASP A 119 11.09 -10.25 10.37
N ARG A 120 10.48 -9.32 9.66
CA ARG A 120 9.09 -9.42 9.20
C ARG A 120 8.84 -10.70 8.36
N TYR A 121 9.83 -11.14 7.60
CA TYR A 121 9.72 -12.30 6.69
C TYR A 121 10.20 -13.60 7.31
N LYS A 122 10.76 -13.56 8.53
CA LYS A 122 11.08 -14.76 9.29
C LYS A 122 9.80 -15.42 9.82
N ASN A 123 9.80 -16.76 9.86
CA ASN A 123 8.73 -17.55 10.49
C ASN A 123 7.32 -17.35 9.90
N ARG A 124 7.19 -17.05 8.61
CA ARG A 124 5.91 -16.97 7.91
C ARG A 124 5.35 -18.36 7.52
N SER A 125 5.48 -19.35 8.38
CA SER A 125 4.91 -20.69 8.18
C SER A 125 3.54 -20.81 8.85
N GLY A 126 2.66 -21.70 8.34
CA GLY A 126 1.38 -22.01 8.96
C GLY A 126 0.26 -20.99 8.68
N HIS A 127 0.43 -20.13 7.65
CA HIS A 127 -0.64 -19.25 7.19
C HIS A 127 -1.78 -20.02 6.49
N ALA A 128 -2.96 -19.40 6.37
CA ALA A 128 -4.06 -19.94 5.58
C ALA A 128 -3.63 -20.09 4.11
N GLU A 129 -4.08 -21.18 3.48
CA GLU A 129 -3.77 -21.45 2.07
C GLU A 129 -4.34 -20.36 1.16
N ILE A 130 -3.48 -19.86 0.27
CA ILE A 130 -3.89 -18.93 -0.77
C ILE A 130 -4.08 -19.74 -2.07
N PRO A 131 -5.27 -19.70 -2.70
CA PRO A 131 -5.54 -20.50 -3.90
C PRO A 131 -4.54 -20.20 -5.02
N ALA A 132 -4.02 -21.26 -5.64
CA ALA A 132 -3.12 -21.15 -6.80
C ALA A 132 -3.80 -20.44 -7.98
N ILE A 133 -2.99 -19.94 -8.89
CA ILE A 133 -3.42 -19.37 -10.18
C ILE A 133 -3.01 -20.30 -11.32
N GLU A 134 -3.86 -20.40 -12.35
CA GLU A 134 -3.50 -21.13 -13.56
C GLU A 134 -2.66 -20.29 -14.51
N THR A 135 -2.99 -19.00 -14.62
CA THR A 135 -2.28 -18.02 -15.44
C THR A 135 -2.07 -16.75 -14.63
N ASN A 136 -0.90 -16.14 -14.76
CA ASN A 136 -0.62 -14.85 -14.15
C ASN A 136 -1.21 -13.73 -15.00
N PRO A 137 -2.23 -12.97 -14.53
CA PRO A 137 -2.79 -11.86 -15.29
C PRO A 137 -1.95 -10.59 -15.21
N LEU A 138 -0.92 -10.57 -14.36
CA LEU A 138 0.00 -9.45 -14.18
C LEU A 138 1.21 -9.61 -15.11
N ASP A 139 1.62 -8.53 -15.79
CA ASP A 139 2.96 -8.41 -16.37
C ASP A 139 3.92 -7.92 -15.26
N PRO A 140 4.77 -8.78 -14.69
CA PRO A 140 5.63 -8.40 -13.56
C PRO A 140 6.81 -7.50 -13.97
N PHE A 141 6.98 -7.24 -15.27
CA PHE A 141 8.10 -6.52 -15.85
C PHE A 141 7.73 -5.13 -16.38
N ASN A 142 6.43 -4.84 -16.47
CA ASN A 142 5.93 -3.55 -16.91
C ASN A 142 4.74 -3.13 -16.06
N TYR A 143 4.80 -1.93 -15.51
CA TYR A 143 3.70 -1.37 -14.75
C TYR A 143 2.47 -1.18 -15.63
N ASN A 144 1.35 -1.73 -15.17
CA ASN A 144 0.05 -1.50 -15.78
C ASN A 144 -1.01 -1.41 -14.68
N ARG A 145 -1.54 -0.20 -14.46
CA ARG A 145 -2.60 -0.03 -13.45
C ARG A 145 -3.85 -0.81 -13.88
N ARG A 146 -4.41 -1.58 -12.94
CA ARG A 146 -5.68 -2.27 -13.13
C ARG A 146 -6.77 -1.26 -13.48
N GLU A 147 -7.54 -1.54 -14.52
CA GLU A 147 -8.70 -0.73 -14.88
C GLU A 147 -9.79 -0.86 -13.81
N SER A 148 -10.26 0.27 -13.28
CA SER A 148 -11.37 0.34 -12.34
C SER A 148 -12.36 1.45 -12.72
N PHE A 149 -13.62 1.33 -12.28
CA PHE A 149 -14.58 2.42 -12.40
C PHE A 149 -14.14 3.61 -11.56
N GLN A 150 -14.43 4.81 -12.01
CA GLN A 150 -14.25 6.00 -11.19
C GLN A 150 -15.54 6.25 -10.40
N LEU A 151 -15.50 6.06 -9.09
CA LEU A 151 -16.59 6.32 -8.17
C LEU A 151 -16.19 7.46 -7.22
N LEU A 152 -16.85 8.60 -7.33
CA LEU A 152 -16.43 9.81 -6.64
C LEU A 152 -15.00 10.21 -7.07
N ASN A 153 -14.05 10.27 -6.13
CA ASN A 153 -12.62 10.45 -6.39
C ASN A 153 -11.79 9.16 -6.24
N ILE A 154 -12.42 7.98 -6.27
CA ILE A 154 -11.77 6.68 -6.10
C ILE A 154 -11.79 5.94 -7.43
N GLY A 155 -10.67 5.32 -7.81
CA GLY A 155 -10.55 4.54 -9.03
C GLY A 155 -10.37 5.34 -10.31
N GLY A 156 -10.46 4.69 -11.46
CA GLY A 156 -10.21 5.27 -12.77
C GLY A 156 -8.83 5.88 -12.90
N SER A 157 -8.76 7.15 -13.28
CA SER A 157 -7.51 7.92 -13.38
C SER A 157 -7.13 8.67 -12.11
N SER A 158 -7.95 8.60 -11.04
CA SER A 158 -7.67 9.26 -9.76
C SER A 158 -6.43 8.68 -9.08
N VAL A 159 -5.71 9.50 -8.32
CA VAL A 159 -4.66 8.99 -7.42
C VAL A 159 -5.30 8.14 -6.31
N PRO A 160 -4.59 7.16 -5.74
CA PRO A 160 -5.10 6.39 -4.62
C PRO A 160 -5.47 7.28 -3.44
N VAL A 161 -6.66 7.08 -2.88
CA VAL A 161 -7.16 7.85 -1.73
C VAL A 161 -6.64 7.31 -0.41
N VAL A 162 -6.63 8.16 0.62
CA VAL A 162 -6.29 7.78 1.99
C VAL A 162 -7.54 7.81 2.87
N VAL A 163 -7.81 6.69 3.52
CA VAL A 163 -8.86 6.58 4.54
C VAL A 163 -8.22 6.53 5.92
N THR A 164 -8.68 7.33 6.84
CA THR A 164 -8.21 7.37 8.23
C THR A 164 -9.29 6.85 9.18
N ASP A 165 -8.90 6.02 10.15
CA ASP A 165 -9.78 5.53 11.19
C ASP A 165 -9.89 6.54 12.34
N LEU A 166 -11.07 7.09 12.53
CA LEU A 166 -11.42 7.98 13.64
C LEU A 166 -12.58 7.42 14.47
N SER A 167 -12.89 6.14 14.32
CA SER A 167 -14.04 5.50 14.96
C SER A 167 -13.94 5.48 16.49
N GLN A 168 -12.74 5.59 17.05
CA GLN A 168 -12.47 5.57 18.48
C GLN A 168 -11.95 6.91 19.03
N GLU A 169 -11.85 7.93 18.17
CA GLU A 169 -11.33 9.25 18.56
C GLU A 169 -12.42 10.13 19.19
N ASP A 170 -12.02 11.05 20.07
CA ASP A 170 -12.94 12.07 20.59
C ASP A 170 -13.12 13.19 19.54
N LEU A 171 -14.26 13.17 18.86
CA LEU A 171 -14.64 14.13 17.82
C LEU A 171 -15.60 15.21 18.33
N SER A 172 -15.49 15.61 19.59
CA SER A 172 -16.27 16.71 20.16
C SER A 172 -15.76 18.11 19.76
N ASP A 173 -14.47 18.21 19.38
CA ASP A 173 -13.77 19.45 19.00
C ASP A 173 -13.15 19.32 17.60
N PRO A 174 -13.34 20.31 16.70
CA PRO A 174 -12.69 20.35 15.38
C PRO A 174 -11.16 20.16 15.41
N ALA A 175 -10.48 20.56 16.47
CA ALA A 175 -9.04 20.39 16.63
C ALA A 175 -8.59 18.92 16.60
N SER A 176 -9.50 17.97 16.82
CA SER A 176 -9.23 16.53 16.72
C SER A 176 -8.83 16.07 15.31
N LEU A 177 -9.12 16.85 14.27
CA LEU A 177 -8.73 16.55 12.89
C LEU A 177 -7.34 17.09 12.51
N ALA A 178 -6.66 17.83 13.39
CA ALA A 178 -5.32 18.36 13.11
C ALA A 178 -4.28 17.26 12.79
N PRO A 179 -4.23 16.10 13.48
CA PRO A 179 -3.32 15.02 13.13
C PRO A 179 -3.52 14.43 11.73
N VAL A 180 -4.71 14.57 11.18
CA VAL A 180 -5.09 14.05 9.84
C VAL A 180 -5.16 15.16 8.79
N GLY A 181 -4.49 16.31 9.08
CA GLY A 181 -4.21 17.35 8.10
C GLY A 181 -5.28 18.43 7.95
N TYR A 182 -6.28 18.51 8.83
CA TYR A 182 -7.33 19.53 8.77
C TYR A 182 -7.28 20.48 9.97
N PHE A 183 -7.41 21.78 9.72
CA PHE A 183 -7.35 22.83 10.71
C PHE A 183 -8.55 23.76 10.57
N TYR A 184 -9.37 23.85 11.61
CA TYR A 184 -10.52 24.74 11.62
C TYR A 184 -10.13 26.14 12.08
N ASP A 185 -10.51 27.14 11.32
CA ASP A 185 -10.31 28.56 11.63
C ASP A 185 -11.65 29.16 12.09
N GLU A 186 -11.88 29.15 13.40
CA GLU A 186 -13.11 29.63 14.03
C GLU A 186 -13.50 31.06 13.64
N PRO A 187 -12.55 32.06 13.56
CA PRO A 187 -12.90 33.42 13.17
C PRO A 187 -13.50 33.56 11.77
N THR A 188 -13.13 32.70 10.85
CA THR A 188 -13.60 32.74 9.45
C THR A 188 -14.58 31.64 9.11
N ASP A 189 -14.88 30.73 10.07
CA ASP A 189 -15.72 29.54 9.89
C ASP A 189 -15.27 28.72 8.66
N LYS A 190 -13.96 28.41 8.61
CA LYS A 190 -13.36 27.70 7.47
C LYS A 190 -12.42 26.60 7.89
N TRP A 191 -12.44 25.53 7.12
CA TRP A 191 -11.45 24.48 7.19
C TRP A 191 -10.26 24.81 6.25
N ASN A 192 -9.06 24.70 6.78
CA ASN A 192 -7.81 24.68 6.04
C ASN A 192 -7.28 23.24 6.04
N MET A 193 -6.54 22.87 5.00
CA MET A 193 -5.88 21.56 4.92
C MET A 193 -4.43 21.73 4.49
N ASN A 194 -3.60 20.79 4.91
CA ASN A 194 -2.21 20.67 4.45
C ASN A 194 -2.04 19.45 3.53
N ASP A 195 -0.81 19.19 3.09
CA ASP A 195 -0.50 18.11 2.14
C ASP A 195 -0.69 16.69 2.73
N THR A 196 -0.90 16.57 4.06
CA THR A 196 -1.17 15.29 4.73
C THR A 196 -2.66 15.03 4.96
N ALA A 197 -3.54 15.88 4.43
CA ALA A 197 -4.97 15.72 4.60
C ALA A 197 -5.47 14.43 3.95
N CYS A 198 -6.18 13.61 4.74
CA CYS A 198 -6.80 12.39 4.23
C CYS A 198 -8.09 12.69 3.45
N ASP A 199 -8.51 11.76 2.59
CA ASP A 199 -9.69 11.95 1.72
C ASP A 199 -10.99 11.50 2.40
N TYR A 200 -10.91 10.46 3.21
CA TYR A 200 -12.06 9.82 3.86
C TYR A 200 -11.80 9.57 5.34
N PHE A 201 -12.85 9.74 6.14
CA PHE A 201 -12.87 9.39 7.56
C PHE A 201 -13.72 8.14 7.77
N TYR A 202 -13.14 7.04 8.24
CA TYR A 202 -13.94 5.95 8.79
C TYR A 202 -14.32 6.30 10.23
N LEU A 203 -15.61 6.41 10.47
CA LEU A 203 -16.19 6.85 11.74
C LEU A 203 -16.91 5.72 12.47
N GLY A 204 -17.22 4.60 11.81
CA GLY A 204 -17.97 3.50 12.42
C GLY A 204 -19.34 3.97 12.89
N GLU A 205 -19.54 4.06 14.22
CA GLU A 205 -20.73 4.61 14.86
C GLU A 205 -20.47 5.98 15.53
N ASN A 206 -19.27 6.56 15.34
CA ASN A 206 -18.85 7.80 15.98
C ASN A 206 -19.36 9.03 15.20
N LEU A 207 -20.20 9.84 15.82
CA LEU A 207 -20.76 11.05 15.20
C LEU A 207 -19.97 12.28 15.66
N PRO A 208 -19.32 13.05 14.75
CA PRO A 208 -18.65 14.29 15.11
C PRO A 208 -19.60 15.34 15.69
N GLY A 209 -19.14 16.11 16.69
CA GLY A 209 -19.86 17.24 17.28
C GLY A 209 -19.83 18.51 16.41
N PHE A 210 -19.26 18.43 15.21
CA PHE A 210 -19.04 19.55 14.28
C PHE A 210 -19.21 19.11 12.82
N ASP A 211 -19.35 20.07 11.91
CA ASP A 211 -19.45 19.79 10.49
C ASP A 211 -18.08 19.43 9.91
N LEU A 212 -17.99 18.27 9.23
CA LEU A 212 -16.77 17.81 8.59
C LEU A 212 -16.33 18.74 7.42
N PRO A 213 -15.01 18.81 7.13
CA PRO A 213 -14.48 19.58 6.02
C PRO A 213 -15.20 19.27 4.69
N HIS A 214 -15.52 20.29 3.90
CA HIS A 214 -16.33 20.13 2.67
C HIS A 214 -15.70 19.21 1.62
N GLY A 215 -14.36 19.09 1.59
CA GLY A 215 -13.63 18.21 0.67
C GLY A 215 -13.61 16.74 1.06
N SER A 216 -13.93 16.41 2.32
CA SER A 216 -13.88 15.05 2.86
C SER A 216 -15.24 14.35 2.83
N ARG A 217 -15.23 13.02 3.03
CA ARG A 217 -16.41 12.17 3.18
C ARG A 217 -16.25 11.26 4.38
N ALA A 218 -17.38 10.89 5.00
CA ALA A 218 -17.42 9.94 6.09
C ALA A 218 -17.85 8.55 5.61
N ILE A 219 -17.29 7.52 6.24
CA ILE A 219 -17.71 6.13 6.08
C ILE A 219 -18.23 5.67 7.44
N TYR A 220 -19.47 5.21 7.49
CA TYR A 220 -20.12 4.73 8.70
C TYR A 220 -20.52 3.27 8.56
N ASP A 221 -20.56 2.54 9.66
CA ASP A 221 -21.15 1.20 9.69
C ASP A 221 -22.60 1.26 9.22
N TYR A 222 -23.01 0.29 8.40
CA TYR A 222 -24.32 0.33 7.72
C TYR A 222 -25.49 0.45 8.70
N SER A 223 -25.43 -0.26 9.82
CA SER A 223 -26.44 -0.22 10.86
C SER A 223 -26.62 1.18 11.48
N PHE A 224 -25.53 1.95 11.61
CA PHE A 224 -25.52 3.32 12.09
C PHE A 224 -25.90 4.31 11.00
N TRP A 225 -25.35 4.15 9.79
CA TRP A 225 -25.66 4.98 8.62
C TRP A 225 -27.17 5.06 8.35
N LYS A 226 -27.92 3.95 8.54
CA LYS A 226 -29.39 3.93 8.41
C LYS A 226 -30.10 4.89 9.36
N LYS A 227 -29.49 5.21 10.50
CA LYS A 227 -30.06 6.07 11.56
C LYS A 227 -29.65 7.54 11.43
N LEU A 228 -28.73 7.87 10.50
CA LEU A 228 -28.31 9.25 10.30
C LEU A 228 -29.46 10.12 9.78
N ASP A 229 -29.61 11.31 10.35
CA ASP A 229 -30.58 12.31 9.91
C ASP A 229 -30.22 12.88 8.53
N SER A 230 -28.93 13.05 8.26
CA SER A 230 -28.41 13.44 6.94
C SER A 230 -27.40 12.41 6.43
N LYS A 231 -27.55 12.00 5.19
CA LYS A 231 -26.65 11.08 4.49
C LYS A 231 -25.75 11.79 3.49
N GLU A 232 -25.77 13.11 3.51
CA GLU A 232 -24.91 13.91 2.64
C GLU A 232 -23.44 13.63 2.95
N ARG A 233 -22.67 13.29 1.93
CA ARG A 233 -21.24 12.92 2.03
C ARG A 233 -20.95 11.76 3.00
N ALA A 234 -21.96 10.96 3.35
CA ALA A 234 -21.84 9.77 4.19
C ALA A 234 -22.01 8.50 3.35
N LEU A 235 -21.03 7.61 3.40
CA LEU A 235 -21.05 6.31 2.73
C LEU A 235 -21.30 5.20 3.78
N PRO A 236 -22.19 4.24 3.52
CA PRO A 236 -22.32 3.06 4.36
C PRO A 236 -21.23 2.05 4.08
N LEU A 237 -20.71 1.42 5.14
CA LEU A 237 -19.84 0.25 5.08
C LEU A 237 -20.67 -0.99 5.39
N LEU A 238 -20.82 -1.87 4.41
CA LEU A 238 -21.59 -3.09 4.51
C LEU A 238 -20.64 -4.28 4.69
N ALA A 239 -20.99 -5.18 5.59
CA ALA A 239 -20.43 -6.53 5.59
C ALA A 239 -21.04 -7.36 4.44
N LYS A 240 -20.38 -8.48 4.07
CA LYS A 240 -20.85 -9.34 2.98
C LYS A 240 -22.34 -9.72 3.08
N ALA A 241 -22.81 -10.13 4.27
CA ALA A 241 -24.20 -10.54 4.47
C ALA A 241 -25.16 -9.38 4.19
N GLU A 242 -24.87 -8.20 4.75
CA GLU A 242 -25.65 -6.98 4.52
C GLU A 242 -25.66 -6.60 3.03
N TYR A 243 -24.49 -6.66 2.39
CA TYR A 243 -24.37 -6.37 0.96
C TYR A 243 -25.23 -7.28 0.10
N LEU A 244 -25.23 -8.58 0.38
CA LEU A 244 -26.01 -9.54 -0.41
C LEU A 244 -27.53 -9.35 -0.24
N GLU A 245 -27.99 -8.89 0.93
CA GLU A 245 -29.40 -8.62 1.23
C GLU A 245 -29.84 -7.21 0.81
N GLU A 246 -28.89 -6.28 0.58
CA GLU A 246 -29.18 -4.89 0.26
C GLU A 246 -29.81 -4.75 -1.15
N ASN A 247 -30.95 -4.10 -1.22
CA ASN A 247 -31.70 -3.89 -2.45
C ASN A 247 -32.33 -2.48 -2.53
N ASP A 248 -31.87 -1.51 -1.71
CA ASP A 248 -32.36 -0.15 -1.74
C ASP A 248 -31.89 0.58 -3.02
N PRO A 249 -32.79 0.90 -3.96
CA PRO A 249 -32.40 1.56 -5.20
C PRO A 249 -31.90 3.00 -5.00
N GLU A 250 -32.15 3.61 -3.84
CA GLU A 250 -31.66 4.96 -3.51
C GLU A 250 -30.23 4.93 -2.95
N LEU A 251 -29.76 3.76 -2.51
CA LEU A 251 -28.39 3.56 -2.04
C LEU A 251 -27.43 3.36 -3.23
N LEU A 252 -27.04 4.46 -3.86
CA LEU A 252 -26.18 4.40 -5.04
C LEU A 252 -24.74 4.03 -4.69
N PHE A 253 -24.07 4.81 -3.83
CA PHE A 253 -22.67 4.57 -3.44
C PHE A 253 -22.58 3.88 -2.09
N LYS A 254 -21.82 2.80 -2.01
CA LYS A 254 -21.58 2.03 -0.79
C LYS A 254 -20.20 1.40 -0.76
N CYS A 255 -19.72 1.12 0.43
CA CYS A 255 -18.49 0.39 0.67
C CYS A 255 -18.81 -1.05 1.08
N LEU A 256 -18.13 -2.03 0.50
CA LEU A 256 -18.21 -3.44 0.86
C LEU A 256 -16.92 -3.87 1.54
N SER A 257 -16.96 -4.22 2.83
CA SER A 257 -15.83 -4.83 3.53
C SER A 257 -15.80 -6.33 3.26
N ILE A 258 -14.70 -6.82 2.62
CA ILE A 258 -14.59 -8.20 2.18
C ILE A 258 -13.14 -8.68 2.18
N SER A 259 -12.94 -9.98 2.36
CA SER A 259 -11.67 -10.70 2.22
C SER A 259 -11.71 -11.72 1.09
N LEU A 260 -10.57 -12.31 0.72
CA LEU A 260 -10.51 -13.31 -0.36
C LEU A 260 -11.43 -14.52 -0.13
N PRO A 261 -11.51 -15.14 1.07
CA PRO A 261 -12.43 -16.25 1.30
C PRO A 261 -13.91 -15.90 1.17
N GLU A 262 -14.26 -14.63 1.29
CA GLU A 262 -15.64 -14.14 1.18
C GLU A 262 -16.06 -13.81 -0.26
N LEU A 263 -15.12 -13.79 -1.21
CA LEU A 263 -15.39 -13.55 -2.64
C LEU A 263 -15.89 -14.82 -3.32
N ASP A 264 -17.08 -15.28 -2.94
CA ASP A 264 -17.75 -16.44 -3.53
C ASP A 264 -18.61 -16.06 -4.75
N GLU A 265 -19.21 -17.08 -5.39
CA GLU A 265 -19.99 -16.93 -6.62
C GLU A 265 -21.19 -15.95 -6.45
N ASN A 266 -21.81 -15.90 -5.27
CA ASN A 266 -22.93 -15.00 -5.02
C ASN A 266 -22.45 -13.54 -4.95
N THR A 267 -21.32 -13.31 -4.29
CA THR A 267 -20.71 -11.99 -4.19
C THR A 267 -20.20 -11.50 -5.55
N ILE A 268 -19.57 -12.41 -6.32
CA ILE A 268 -19.11 -12.13 -7.69
C ILE A 268 -20.27 -11.74 -8.58
N ALA A 269 -21.37 -12.52 -8.56
CA ALA A 269 -22.55 -12.25 -9.36
C ALA A 269 -23.13 -10.88 -9.05
N LYS A 270 -23.27 -10.52 -7.76
CA LYS A 270 -23.80 -9.22 -7.36
C LYS A 270 -22.85 -8.07 -7.73
N LEU A 271 -21.53 -8.24 -7.58
CA LEU A 271 -20.54 -7.21 -7.96
C LEU A 271 -20.51 -6.95 -9.47
N LYS A 272 -20.78 -7.95 -10.31
CA LYS A 272 -20.89 -7.77 -11.77
C LYS A 272 -22.06 -6.87 -12.16
N ASP A 273 -23.13 -6.90 -11.38
CA ASP A 273 -24.34 -6.10 -11.63
C ASP A 273 -24.31 -4.75 -10.89
N ASP A 274 -23.38 -4.55 -9.94
CA ASP A 274 -23.30 -3.38 -9.09
C ASP A 274 -22.00 -2.60 -9.31
N ALA A 275 -22.00 -1.72 -10.31
CA ALA A 275 -20.86 -0.88 -10.64
C ALA A 275 -20.57 0.24 -9.63
N TYR A 276 -21.45 0.46 -8.64
CA TYR A 276 -21.35 1.59 -7.69
C TYR A 276 -20.82 1.21 -6.31
N THR A 277 -20.38 -0.03 -6.14
CA THR A 277 -19.76 -0.50 -4.90
C THR A 277 -18.27 -0.27 -4.89
N ILE A 278 -17.75 0.35 -3.82
CA ILE A 278 -16.33 0.49 -3.50
C ILE A 278 -15.95 -0.69 -2.60
N ILE A 279 -14.92 -1.43 -2.95
CA ILE A 279 -14.46 -2.57 -2.16
C ILE A 279 -13.42 -2.11 -1.14
N LEU A 280 -13.63 -2.38 0.17
CA LEU A 280 -12.61 -2.33 1.20
C LEU A 280 -12.06 -3.75 1.39
N LEU A 281 -10.89 -4.00 0.82
CA LEU A 281 -10.26 -5.31 0.80
C LEU A 281 -9.43 -5.51 2.06
N ARG A 282 -9.95 -6.30 3.00
CA ARG A 282 -9.24 -6.69 4.24
C ARG A 282 -8.59 -8.06 4.13
N THR A 283 -7.66 -8.35 5.01
CA THR A 283 -7.05 -9.66 5.16
C THR A 283 -6.53 -9.87 6.58
N ASP A 284 -6.71 -11.07 7.10
CA ASP A 284 -6.12 -11.56 8.36
C ASP A 284 -4.96 -12.55 8.11
N ASN A 285 -4.60 -12.78 6.84
CA ASN A 285 -3.55 -13.70 6.47
C ASN A 285 -2.17 -13.14 6.82
N THR A 286 -1.29 -13.97 7.36
CA THR A 286 0.11 -13.62 7.61
C THR A 286 0.83 -13.21 6.31
N HIS A 287 0.47 -13.83 5.16
CA HIS A 287 0.84 -13.41 3.82
C HIS A 287 -0.24 -12.51 3.18
N GLY A 288 -0.57 -11.43 3.87
CA GLY A 288 -1.69 -10.57 3.49
C GLY A 288 -1.54 -9.94 2.12
N MET A 289 -0.33 -9.51 1.74
CA MET A 289 -0.08 -8.94 0.42
C MET A 289 -0.35 -9.98 -0.70
N ALA A 290 0.11 -11.21 -0.53
CA ALA A 290 -0.13 -12.29 -1.49
C ALA A 290 -1.61 -12.68 -1.59
N GLU A 291 -2.34 -12.72 -0.45
CA GLU A 291 -3.78 -12.97 -0.43
C GLU A 291 -4.56 -11.85 -1.13
N GLN A 292 -4.23 -10.59 -0.85
CA GLN A 292 -4.85 -9.44 -1.50
C GLN A 292 -4.52 -9.40 -3.00
N ARG A 293 -3.30 -9.76 -3.41
CA ARG A 293 -2.93 -9.92 -4.83
C ARG A 293 -3.80 -10.99 -5.50
N ARG A 294 -4.03 -12.12 -4.85
CA ARG A 294 -4.91 -13.19 -5.36
C ARG A 294 -6.35 -12.72 -5.52
N PHE A 295 -6.83 -11.85 -4.62
CA PHE A 295 -8.14 -11.22 -4.75
C PHE A 295 -8.23 -10.39 -6.05
N PHE A 296 -7.24 -9.55 -6.34
CA PHE A 296 -7.20 -8.78 -7.58
C PHE A 296 -7.18 -9.67 -8.82
N PHE A 297 -6.44 -10.77 -8.78
CA PHE A 297 -6.44 -11.73 -9.88
C PHE A 297 -7.83 -12.29 -10.13
N ARG A 298 -8.57 -12.62 -9.06
CA ARG A 298 -9.96 -13.08 -9.19
C ARG A 298 -10.87 -12.00 -9.78
N LEU A 299 -10.71 -10.73 -9.38
CA LEU A 299 -11.48 -9.64 -9.99
C LEU A 299 -11.19 -9.49 -11.49
N ILE A 300 -9.93 -9.64 -11.90
CA ILE A 300 -9.53 -9.59 -13.33
C ILE A 300 -10.12 -10.77 -14.09
N GLU A 301 -10.00 -11.99 -13.57
CA GLU A 301 -10.57 -13.21 -14.14
C GLU A 301 -12.08 -13.09 -14.37
N GLU A 302 -12.78 -12.44 -13.43
CA GLU A 302 -14.24 -12.24 -13.48
C GLU A 302 -14.68 -10.97 -14.22
N GLY A 303 -13.74 -10.12 -14.65
CA GLY A 303 -14.04 -8.86 -15.34
C GLY A 303 -14.67 -7.78 -14.44
N ILE A 304 -14.46 -7.87 -13.11
CA ILE A 304 -14.99 -6.91 -12.12
C ILE A 304 -14.08 -5.70 -12.05
N LYS A 305 -14.65 -4.51 -12.26
CA LYS A 305 -13.95 -3.23 -12.32
C LYS A 305 -14.25 -2.29 -11.15
N ASN A 306 -14.87 -2.78 -10.10
CA ASN A 306 -15.11 -2.01 -8.88
C ASN A 306 -13.78 -1.48 -8.31
N PRO A 307 -13.70 -0.21 -7.86
CA PRO A 307 -12.49 0.30 -7.23
C PRO A 307 -12.27 -0.37 -5.86
N VAL A 308 -11.00 -0.53 -5.51
CA VAL A 308 -10.59 -1.27 -4.30
C VAL A 308 -9.69 -0.42 -3.43
N ILE A 309 -10.10 -0.20 -2.19
CA ILE A 309 -9.27 0.36 -1.12
C ILE A 309 -8.64 -0.80 -0.35
N LEU A 310 -7.32 -0.80 -0.24
CA LEU A 310 -6.56 -1.80 0.50
C LEU A 310 -6.66 -1.51 1.99
N GLN A 311 -7.16 -2.46 2.80
CA GLN A 311 -7.24 -2.32 4.24
C GLN A 311 -6.25 -3.25 4.94
N ARG A 312 -5.56 -2.71 5.96
CA ARG A 312 -4.70 -3.47 6.88
C ARG A 312 -4.90 -2.99 8.30
N ASP A 313 -5.02 -3.97 9.19
CA ASP A 313 -5.18 -3.74 10.63
C ASP A 313 -3.88 -4.16 11.34
N TYR A 314 -3.32 -3.27 12.15
CA TYR A 314 -2.11 -3.54 12.90
C TYR A 314 -2.39 -3.42 14.40
N THR A 315 -1.80 -4.34 15.17
CA THR A 315 -1.92 -4.37 16.63
C THR A 315 -0.54 -4.50 17.26
N GLY A 316 -0.23 -3.63 18.23
CA GLY A 316 0.99 -3.75 19.02
C GLY A 316 2.29 -3.52 18.25
N ILE A 317 2.28 -2.80 17.15
CA ILE A 317 3.47 -2.43 16.39
C ILE A 317 4.11 -1.16 16.95
N SER A 318 5.44 -1.03 16.76
CA SER A 318 6.18 0.21 17.09
C SER A 318 5.91 1.31 16.06
N GLU A 319 6.31 2.56 16.38
CA GLU A 319 6.26 3.67 15.43
C GLU A 319 7.04 3.36 14.14
N GLU A 320 8.24 2.79 14.25
CA GLU A 320 9.01 2.36 13.09
C GLU A 320 8.30 1.23 12.32
N GLY A 321 7.71 0.26 13.03
CA GLY A 321 6.89 -0.78 12.42
C GLY A 321 5.69 -0.23 11.66
N PHE A 322 5.10 0.87 12.14
CA PHE A 322 4.00 1.54 11.46
C PHE A 322 4.40 2.22 10.15
N LEU A 323 5.65 2.67 10.02
CA LEU A 323 6.18 3.15 8.74
C LEU A 323 6.50 1.99 7.79
N LEU A 324 7.15 0.95 8.29
CA LEU A 324 7.70 -0.12 7.45
C LEU A 324 6.64 -1.11 6.96
N TRP A 325 5.74 -1.56 7.84
CA TRP A 325 4.82 -2.65 7.51
C TRP A 325 3.72 -2.26 6.53
N PRO A 326 3.02 -1.14 6.68
CA PRO A 326 2.12 -0.67 5.64
C PRO A 326 2.83 -0.43 4.30
N SER A 327 4.09 0.07 4.34
CA SER A 327 4.87 0.29 3.13
C SER A 327 5.19 -1.01 2.38
N THR A 328 5.46 -2.11 3.10
CA THR A 328 5.63 -3.43 2.46
C THR A 328 4.31 -4.01 1.97
N ASP A 329 3.23 -3.90 2.76
CA ASP A 329 1.94 -4.54 2.47
C ASP A 329 1.21 -3.87 1.30
N PHE A 330 1.16 -2.54 1.30
CA PHE A 330 0.52 -1.79 0.21
C PHE A 330 1.45 -1.57 -0.97
N GLY A 331 2.74 -1.33 -0.68
CA GLY A 331 3.71 -0.92 -1.68
C GLY A 331 3.85 -1.91 -2.82
N GLY A 332 3.94 -3.21 -2.51
CA GLY A 332 4.02 -4.26 -3.53
C GLY A 332 2.78 -4.32 -4.41
N LEU A 333 1.57 -4.15 -3.83
CA LEU A 333 0.32 -4.12 -4.59
C LEU A 333 0.22 -2.88 -5.47
N LEU A 334 0.60 -1.70 -4.96
CA LEU A 334 0.59 -0.46 -5.73
C LEU A 334 1.61 -0.49 -6.88
N ILE A 335 2.78 -1.11 -6.69
CA ILE A 335 3.77 -1.35 -7.77
C ILE A 335 3.19 -2.29 -8.84
N ASP A 336 2.39 -3.27 -8.45
CA ASP A 336 1.70 -4.17 -9.36
C ASP A 336 0.50 -3.49 -10.09
N GLY A 337 0.21 -2.24 -9.77
CA GLY A 337 -0.92 -1.49 -10.32
C GLY A 337 -2.26 -1.80 -9.66
N PHE A 338 -2.25 -2.37 -8.45
CA PHE A 338 -3.42 -2.74 -7.66
C PHE A 338 -3.67 -1.78 -6.51
N GLY A 339 -4.93 -1.44 -6.30
CA GLY A 339 -5.38 -0.54 -5.24
C GLY A 339 -5.69 0.87 -5.72
N ASP A 340 -6.87 1.33 -5.33
CA ASP A 340 -7.39 2.67 -5.62
C ASP A 340 -7.43 3.55 -4.35
N GLY A 341 -6.93 3.02 -3.24
CA GLY A 341 -6.77 3.70 -1.96
C GLY A 341 -6.16 2.79 -0.91
N VAL A 342 -5.80 3.38 0.23
CA VAL A 342 -5.24 2.70 1.40
C VAL A 342 -6.02 3.07 2.66
N PHE A 343 -6.21 2.09 3.53
CA PHE A 343 -6.88 2.23 4.81
C PHE A 343 -6.09 1.47 5.87
N VAL A 344 -5.54 2.19 6.84
CA VAL A 344 -4.78 1.61 7.96
C VAL A 344 -5.54 1.82 9.25
N THR A 345 -5.78 0.74 9.99
CA THR A 345 -6.28 0.80 11.35
C THR A 345 -5.20 0.40 12.34
N LEU A 346 -5.10 1.15 13.42
CA LEU A 346 -4.25 0.84 14.57
C LEU A 346 -5.13 0.46 15.75
N ASN A 347 -5.08 -0.81 16.13
CA ASN A 347 -5.70 -1.24 17.37
C ASN A 347 -4.69 -1.06 18.51
N PRO A 348 -4.83 -0.05 19.39
CA PRO A 348 -3.94 0.11 20.50
C PRO A 348 -4.12 -1.09 21.44
N THR A 349 -3.04 -1.88 21.62
CA THR A 349 -2.98 -2.76 22.78
C THR A 349 -3.03 -1.86 24.01
N LEU A 350 -3.81 -2.23 25.02
CA LEU A 350 -4.20 -1.49 26.24
C LEU A 350 -3.07 -0.81 27.05
N HIS A 351 -1.87 -0.58 26.53
CA HIS A 351 -0.70 -0.09 27.27
C HIS A 351 0.23 0.86 26.49
N THR A 352 -0.26 1.76 25.65
CA THR A 352 0.60 2.89 25.24
C THR A 352 -0.19 4.19 25.34
N LYS A 353 0.12 4.96 26.39
CA LYS A 353 -0.26 6.37 26.45
C LYS A 353 0.39 7.09 25.27
N HIS A 354 -0.40 7.74 24.45
CA HIS A 354 0.06 8.58 23.38
C HIS A 354 1.18 9.53 23.85
N SER A 355 2.38 9.37 23.30
CA SER A 355 3.35 10.46 23.31
C SER A 355 2.97 11.39 22.16
N THR A 356 2.44 12.53 22.48
CA THR A 356 2.20 13.64 21.55
C THR A 356 3.48 13.91 20.76
N LEU A 357 3.43 13.73 19.45
CA LEU A 357 4.45 14.18 18.52
C LEU A 357 4.59 15.70 18.63
N ASN A 358 5.55 16.15 19.45
CA ASN A 358 5.99 17.54 19.51
C ASN A 358 6.84 17.83 18.26
N THR A 359 6.24 18.15 17.15
CA THR A 359 6.92 18.84 16.06
C THR A 359 7.13 20.29 16.46
N LYS A 360 8.31 20.61 17.01
CA LYS A 360 8.75 22.00 17.10
C LYS A 360 9.01 22.52 15.68
N PRO A 361 8.44 23.69 15.30
CA PRO A 361 8.82 24.31 14.06
C PRO A 361 10.29 24.73 14.14
N GLN A 362 11.11 24.30 13.17
CA GLN A 362 12.44 24.84 12.99
C GLN A 362 12.31 26.32 12.64
N SER A 363 12.73 27.18 13.55
CA SER A 363 12.87 28.62 13.31
C SER A 363 13.95 28.84 12.26
N ALA A 364 13.56 29.45 11.12
CA ALA A 364 14.50 30.00 10.17
C ALA A 364 15.42 30.99 10.88
N ALA A 365 16.71 30.66 11.00
CA ALA A 365 17.73 31.60 11.40
C ALA A 365 17.96 32.58 10.25
N ALA A 366 17.58 33.83 10.46
CA ALA A 366 17.91 34.93 9.56
C ALA A 366 19.42 35.12 9.53
N ASP A 367 19.96 35.07 8.34
CA ASP A 367 21.33 35.48 8.03
C ASP A 367 21.46 37.02 8.17
N GLN A 368 22.33 37.50 9.04
CA GLN A 368 22.89 38.86 9.02
C GLN A 368 24.39 38.76 9.27
N THR A 369 25.09 39.17 8.29
CA THR A 369 26.43 39.69 8.00
C THR A 369 27.31 38.84 7.13
#